data_409866acedcd165f873b26cbe87f14f3
#
_entry.id   409866acedcd165f873b26cbe87f14f3
#
_cell.length_a   1.000
_cell.length_b   1.000
_cell.length_c   1.000
_cell.angle_alpha   90.00
_cell.angle_beta   90.00
_cell.angle_gamma   90.00
#
_symmetry.space_group_name_H-M   'P 1'
#
loop_
_entity.id
_entity.type
_entity.pdbx_description
1 polymer ?
#
loop_
_entity_poly.entity_id
_entity_poly.type
_entity_poly.pdbx_seq_one_letter_code
_entity_poly.pdbx_strand_id
1 'polypeptide(L)'
;MRYANKVLSVDEAIAHVRSGCRLMLGEFVGAGEPACCIEALLASGIGQLTLITNTPGLRGGFLKARLFTSGQLTEFIGTHVGTTDESTQAYLTDSVRVAEFFPMGTWAEKVRAGALGLGGALVPVGVGILDQPGMFPKRGAPKPTLTVDGMTCFVEPPLRADVSIIKGWRADTFGNVEFRGTALQNQRDIAMAGDYTIVEVNEIVEVGTIPPERVGCPGVFINAVVQGLSLDEQHALYKHHWTKLGRLPAAAEA
;
A
#
# COMPACT_ATOMS: atom_id res chain seq x y z
N MET A 1 -24.52 -14.62 -18.28
CA MET A 1 -23.29 -13.85 -18.47
C MET A 1 -22.14 -14.65 -17.86
N ARG A 2 -21.13 -15.05 -18.60
CA ARG A 2 -19.92 -15.63 -18.00
C ARG A 2 -19.05 -14.46 -17.51
N TYR A 3 -18.86 -14.35 -16.21
CA TYR A 3 -17.89 -13.41 -15.62
C TYR A 3 -16.48 -13.82 -16.07
N ALA A 4 -15.64 -12.84 -16.39
CA ALA A 4 -14.24 -13.11 -16.70
C ALA A 4 -13.54 -13.64 -15.45
N ASN A 5 -12.84 -14.76 -15.55
CA ASN A 5 -11.98 -15.26 -14.49
C ASN A 5 -10.72 -14.39 -14.45
N LYS A 6 -10.41 -13.81 -13.29
CA LYS A 6 -9.28 -12.92 -13.06
C LYS A 6 -8.15 -13.55 -12.23
N VAL A 7 -8.26 -14.84 -11.97
CA VAL A 7 -7.25 -15.57 -11.20
C VAL A 7 -5.99 -15.72 -12.05
N LEU A 8 -4.87 -15.24 -11.52
CA LEU A 8 -3.53 -15.35 -12.08
C LEU A 8 -2.59 -15.96 -11.05
N SER A 9 -1.49 -16.54 -11.51
CA SER A 9 -0.35 -16.81 -10.65
C SER A 9 0.28 -15.51 -10.14
N VAL A 10 1.06 -15.58 -9.08
CA VAL A 10 1.78 -14.42 -8.52
C VAL A 10 2.69 -13.80 -9.59
N ASP A 11 3.43 -14.62 -10.32
CA ASP A 11 4.39 -14.16 -11.32
C ASP A 11 3.69 -13.47 -12.51
N GLU A 12 2.58 -14.04 -13.00
CA GLU A 12 1.77 -13.41 -14.06
C GLU A 12 1.22 -12.06 -13.60
N ALA A 13 0.76 -11.95 -12.36
CA ALA A 13 0.26 -10.70 -11.82
C ALA A 13 1.38 -9.65 -11.67
N ILE A 14 2.54 -10.04 -11.12
CA ILE A 14 3.69 -9.13 -10.93
C ILE A 14 4.31 -8.69 -12.26
N ALA A 15 4.17 -9.45 -13.34
CA ALA A 15 4.60 -9.02 -14.68
C ALA A 15 3.91 -7.75 -15.19
N HIS A 16 2.81 -7.33 -14.57
CA HIS A 16 2.16 -6.04 -14.85
C HIS A 16 2.86 -4.85 -14.18
N VAL A 17 3.70 -5.08 -13.18
CA VAL A 17 4.58 -4.06 -12.60
C VAL A 17 5.76 -3.87 -13.56
N ARG A 18 5.96 -2.65 -14.04
CA ARG A 18 7.04 -2.32 -14.98
C ARG A 18 8.06 -1.39 -14.34
N SER A 19 9.29 -1.41 -14.83
CA SER A 19 10.31 -0.45 -14.41
C SER A 19 9.82 0.98 -14.61
N GLY A 20 10.03 1.83 -13.60
CA GLY A 20 9.60 3.22 -13.59
C GLY A 20 8.15 3.45 -13.17
N CYS A 21 7.36 2.40 -12.88
CA CYS A 21 5.97 2.59 -12.52
C CYS A 21 5.77 3.13 -11.08
N ARG A 22 4.64 3.78 -10.89
CA ARG A 22 4.11 4.17 -9.58
C ARG A 22 3.36 2.98 -9.00
N LEU A 23 3.90 2.38 -7.95
CA LEU A 23 3.35 1.21 -7.28
C LEU A 23 2.72 1.62 -5.95
N MET A 24 1.42 1.38 -5.78
CA MET A 24 0.73 1.63 -4.51
C MET A 24 0.48 0.32 -3.78
N LEU A 25 0.96 0.22 -2.53
CA LEU A 25 0.77 -0.97 -1.69
C LEU A 25 -0.19 -0.70 -0.54
N GLY A 26 -1.20 -1.57 -0.41
CA GLY A 26 -2.14 -1.57 0.70
C GLY A 26 -1.53 -2.21 1.94
N GLU A 27 -1.55 -1.48 3.06
CA GLU A 27 -1.14 -1.98 4.39
C GLU A 27 -1.27 -0.88 5.46
N PHE A 28 -1.09 -1.25 6.72
CA PHE A 28 -0.90 -0.31 7.83
C PHE A 28 0.08 -0.91 8.86
N VAL A 29 1.32 -0.37 8.91
CA VAL A 29 2.41 -0.82 9.81
C VAL A 29 2.60 -2.35 9.73
N GLY A 30 2.64 -2.88 8.51
CA GLY A 30 2.78 -4.29 8.23
C GLY A 30 1.46 -5.10 8.24
N ALA A 31 0.37 -4.58 8.80
CA ALA A 31 -0.92 -5.28 8.76
C ALA A 31 -1.54 -5.19 7.36
N GLY A 32 -1.89 -6.34 6.79
CA GLY A 32 -2.49 -6.41 5.46
C GLY A 32 -1.49 -6.23 4.31
N GLU A 33 -0.22 -6.58 4.49
CA GLU A 33 0.73 -6.66 3.40
C GLU A 33 0.46 -7.88 2.50
N PRO A 34 0.48 -7.73 1.16
CA PRO A 34 0.37 -8.83 0.20
C PRO A 34 1.71 -9.57 0.09
N ALA A 35 1.93 -10.55 0.99
CA ALA A 35 3.24 -11.16 1.23
C ALA A 35 3.82 -11.85 0.00
N CYS A 36 3.03 -12.66 -0.71
CA CYS A 36 3.49 -13.40 -1.90
C CYS A 36 3.81 -12.44 -3.05
N CYS A 37 2.98 -11.41 -3.27
CA CYS A 37 3.24 -10.40 -4.27
C CYS A 37 4.50 -9.58 -3.96
N ILE A 38 4.75 -9.24 -2.69
CA ILE A 38 5.97 -8.52 -2.29
C ILE A 38 7.21 -9.38 -2.49
N GLU A 39 7.18 -10.67 -2.12
CA GLU A 39 8.31 -11.59 -2.35
C GLU A 39 8.60 -11.76 -3.84
N ALA A 40 7.59 -11.94 -4.67
CA ALA A 40 7.75 -12.02 -6.12
C ALA A 40 8.30 -10.72 -6.72
N LEU A 41 7.83 -9.56 -6.23
CA LEU A 41 8.34 -8.26 -6.65
C LEU A 41 9.83 -8.10 -6.30
N LEU A 42 10.24 -8.48 -5.08
CA LEU A 42 11.64 -8.47 -4.67
C LEU A 42 12.49 -9.40 -5.54
N ALA A 43 11.98 -10.59 -5.86
CA ALA A 43 12.68 -11.57 -6.69
C ALA A 43 12.78 -11.15 -8.17
N SER A 44 11.84 -10.35 -8.66
CA SER A 44 11.77 -9.92 -10.07
C SER A 44 12.91 -8.98 -10.48
N GLY A 45 13.51 -8.24 -9.54
CA GLY A 45 14.53 -7.23 -9.82
C GLY A 45 13.99 -6.00 -10.59
N ILE A 46 12.69 -5.86 -10.76
CA ILE A 46 12.06 -4.68 -11.41
C ILE A 46 12.43 -3.43 -10.61
N GLY A 47 13.00 -2.44 -11.27
CA GLY A 47 13.59 -1.26 -10.62
C GLY A 47 12.96 0.06 -11.04
N GLN A 48 13.55 1.16 -10.53
CA GLN A 48 13.12 2.54 -10.76
C GLN A 48 11.69 2.82 -10.29
N LEU A 49 11.21 2.08 -9.27
CA LEU A 49 9.85 2.20 -8.79
C LEU A 49 9.66 3.44 -7.89
N THR A 50 8.51 4.07 -8.03
CA THR A 50 7.97 5.00 -7.01
C THR A 50 7.02 4.24 -6.11
N LEU A 51 7.43 3.98 -4.87
CA LEU A 51 6.56 3.32 -3.89
C LEU A 51 5.63 4.33 -3.24
N ILE A 52 4.33 4.06 -3.31
CA ILE A 52 3.28 4.83 -2.65
C ILE A 52 2.63 3.94 -1.59
N THR A 53 2.75 4.29 -0.33
CA THR A 53 2.14 3.52 0.75
C THR A 53 1.96 4.37 2.00
N ASN A 54 1.04 3.96 2.86
CA ASN A 54 0.77 4.67 4.11
C ASN A 54 2.03 4.73 4.98
N THR A 55 2.63 3.57 5.26
CA THR A 55 3.80 3.44 6.12
C THR A 55 4.92 2.67 5.40
N PRO A 56 6.19 2.80 5.82
CA PRO A 56 7.27 2.00 5.23
C PRO A 56 7.18 0.49 5.54
N GLY A 57 6.27 0.08 6.42
CA GLY A 57 6.09 -1.31 6.82
C GLY A 57 6.45 -1.59 8.27
N LEU A 58 6.71 -2.86 8.56
CA LEU A 58 7.07 -3.34 9.89
C LEU A 58 8.60 -3.45 10.01
N ARG A 59 9.14 -3.05 11.17
CA ARG A 59 10.59 -3.10 11.45
C ARG A 59 11.18 -4.50 11.36
N GLY A 60 12.51 -4.56 11.19
CA GLY A 60 13.27 -5.81 11.20
C GLY A 60 13.26 -6.54 9.85
N GLY A 61 13.27 -5.82 8.76
CA GLY A 61 13.37 -6.37 7.41
C GLY A 61 12.16 -7.21 7.00
N PHE A 62 10.97 -6.83 7.46
CA PHE A 62 9.75 -7.56 7.14
C PHE A 62 9.18 -7.12 5.80
N LEU A 63 8.90 -8.07 4.94
CA LEU A 63 8.22 -7.92 3.65
C LEU A 63 8.60 -6.61 2.92
N LYS A 64 7.68 -5.66 2.85
CA LYS A 64 7.81 -4.40 2.13
C LYS A 64 8.99 -3.53 2.60
N ALA A 65 9.38 -3.58 3.88
CA ALA A 65 10.53 -2.84 4.37
C ALA A 65 11.81 -3.16 3.58
N ARG A 66 11.95 -4.38 3.07
CA ARG A 66 13.08 -4.84 2.25
C ARG A 66 13.18 -4.13 0.90
N LEU A 67 12.09 -3.57 0.38
CA LEU A 67 12.13 -2.79 -0.86
C LEU A 67 13.04 -1.57 -0.74
N PHE A 68 13.15 -0.96 0.44
CA PHE A 68 14.02 0.20 0.66
C PHE A 68 15.51 -0.11 0.53
N THR A 69 15.91 -1.37 0.65
CA THR A 69 17.31 -1.83 0.54
C THR A 69 17.57 -2.70 -0.68
N SER A 70 16.54 -3.04 -1.46
CA SER A 70 16.67 -3.92 -2.65
C SER A 70 17.29 -3.25 -3.87
N GLY A 71 17.39 -1.91 -3.89
CA GLY A 71 17.81 -1.15 -5.09
C GLY A 71 16.70 -0.98 -6.14
N GLN A 72 15.48 -1.45 -5.87
CA GLN A 72 14.35 -1.34 -6.80
C GLN A 72 13.61 -0.01 -6.70
N LEU A 73 13.70 0.69 -5.56
CA LEU A 73 13.04 1.97 -5.36
C LEU A 73 13.95 3.14 -5.73
N THR A 74 13.41 4.11 -6.43
CA THR A 74 14.00 5.43 -6.64
C THR A 74 13.29 6.50 -5.82
N GLU A 75 11.98 6.31 -5.59
CA GLU A 75 11.16 7.29 -4.90
C GLU A 75 10.21 6.64 -3.90
N PHE A 76 9.89 7.42 -2.86
CA PHE A 76 8.90 7.07 -1.86
C PHE A 76 7.92 8.23 -1.65
N ILE A 77 6.63 7.90 -1.57
CA ILE A 77 5.53 8.79 -1.21
C ILE A 77 4.75 8.14 -0.06
N GLY A 78 4.68 8.80 1.08
CA GLY A 78 4.02 8.23 2.25
C GLY A 78 3.88 9.20 3.41
N THR A 79 3.67 8.67 4.61
CA THR A 79 3.41 9.51 5.78
C THR A 79 4.66 9.76 6.62
N HIS A 80 5.63 8.86 6.59
CA HIS A 80 6.89 8.95 7.34
C HIS A 80 7.88 7.87 6.89
N VAL A 81 9.11 7.92 7.41
CA VAL A 81 10.17 6.91 7.15
C VAL A 81 10.68 6.24 8.43
N GLY A 82 10.18 6.58 9.60
CA GLY A 82 10.79 6.22 10.87
C GLY A 82 10.35 4.89 11.50
N THR A 83 9.48 4.09 10.86
CA THR A 83 9.03 2.81 11.44
C THR A 83 9.98 1.65 11.17
N THR A 84 10.83 1.75 10.16
CA THR A 84 11.81 0.71 9.82
C THR A 84 13.21 1.30 9.69
N ASP A 85 14.23 0.53 10.02
CA ASP A 85 15.62 0.96 9.87
C ASP A 85 15.97 1.09 8.38
N GLU A 86 15.43 0.22 7.53
CA GLU A 86 15.63 0.20 6.09
C GLU A 86 15.19 1.52 5.43
N SER A 87 13.98 1.98 5.74
CA SER A 87 13.46 3.24 5.19
C SER A 87 14.15 4.47 5.80
N THR A 88 14.51 4.41 7.07
CA THR A 88 15.27 5.48 7.74
C THR A 88 16.65 5.63 7.11
N GLN A 89 17.38 4.54 6.90
CA GLN A 89 18.69 4.57 6.24
C GLN A 89 18.59 5.02 4.80
N ALA A 90 17.61 4.52 4.05
CA ALA A 90 17.38 4.95 2.67
C ALA A 90 17.13 6.47 2.57
N TYR A 91 16.39 7.05 3.51
CA TYR A 91 16.18 8.49 3.59
C TYR A 91 17.45 9.26 3.95
N LEU A 92 18.22 8.79 4.95
CA LEU A 92 19.44 9.47 5.41
C LEU A 92 20.56 9.45 4.36
N THR A 93 20.64 8.37 3.58
CA THR A 93 21.67 8.20 2.54
C THR A 93 21.25 8.69 1.15
N ASP A 94 20.02 9.19 1.01
CA ASP A 94 19.41 9.56 -0.29
C ASP A 94 19.36 8.42 -1.32
N SER A 95 19.45 7.17 -0.88
CA SER A 95 19.33 6.01 -1.79
C SER A 95 17.90 5.83 -2.30
N VAL A 96 16.90 6.31 -1.59
CA VAL A 96 15.51 6.45 -2.03
C VAL A 96 15.06 7.88 -1.77
N ARG A 97 14.72 8.62 -2.82
CA ARG A 97 14.24 9.99 -2.70
C ARG A 97 12.84 10.01 -2.09
N VAL A 98 12.66 10.72 -1.00
CA VAL A 98 11.31 10.98 -0.48
C VAL A 98 10.69 12.13 -1.29
N ALA A 99 9.76 11.79 -2.18
CA ALA A 99 9.09 12.76 -3.03
C ALA A 99 8.09 13.61 -2.25
N GLU A 100 7.31 12.98 -1.39
CA GLU A 100 6.32 13.67 -0.56
C GLU A 100 6.10 12.98 0.78
N PHE A 101 5.90 13.81 1.82
CA PHE A 101 5.34 13.39 3.10
C PHE A 101 4.00 14.06 3.36
N PHE A 102 3.09 13.31 3.95
CA PHE A 102 1.78 13.81 4.36
C PHE A 102 1.44 13.38 5.78
N PRO A 103 0.66 14.17 6.52
CA PRO A 103 -0.10 13.62 7.63
C PRO A 103 -0.99 12.47 7.16
N MET A 104 -1.22 11.47 8.03
CA MET A 104 -1.93 10.25 7.65
C MET A 104 -3.33 10.52 7.07
N GLY A 105 -4.08 11.45 7.66
CA GLY A 105 -5.38 11.86 7.14
C GLY A 105 -5.29 12.49 5.74
N THR A 106 -4.27 13.30 5.50
CA THR A 106 -4.02 13.89 4.17
C THR A 106 -3.71 12.81 3.14
N TRP A 107 -2.88 11.82 3.49
CA TRP A 107 -2.60 10.68 2.62
C TRP A 107 -3.89 9.93 2.26
N ALA A 108 -4.73 9.62 3.25
CA ALA A 108 -6.00 8.93 3.03
C ALA A 108 -6.93 9.72 2.09
N GLU A 109 -7.08 11.03 2.29
CA GLU A 109 -7.91 11.88 1.43
C GLU A 109 -7.36 12.01 0.01
N LYS A 110 -6.04 12.07 -0.17
CA LYS A 110 -5.42 12.07 -1.50
C LYS A 110 -5.68 10.78 -2.26
N VAL A 111 -5.56 9.63 -1.59
CA VAL A 111 -5.87 8.31 -2.19
C VAL A 111 -7.36 8.21 -2.49
N ARG A 112 -8.23 8.63 -1.57
CA ARG A 112 -9.68 8.66 -1.78
C ARG A 112 -10.07 9.57 -2.96
N ALA A 113 -9.45 10.74 -3.07
CA ALA A 113 -9.66 11.62 -4.22
C ALA A 113 -9.24 10.96 -5.54
N GLY A 114 -8.10 10.25 -5.56
CA GLY A 114 -7.66 9.46 -6.71
C GLY A 114 -8.63 8.33 -7.07
N ALA A 115 -9.11 7.61 -6.05
CA ALA A 115 -10.08 6.52 -6.19
C ALA A 115 -11.42 6.97 -6.80
N LEU A 116 -11.89 8.15 -6.42
CA LEU A 116 -13.19 8.68 -6.82
C LEU A 116 -13.13 9.60 -8.05
N GLY A 117 -11.94 9.81 -8.63
CA GLY A 117 -11.76 10.73 -9.78
C GLY A 117 -11.99 12.20 -9.43
N LEU A 118 -11.79 12.60 -8.16
CA LEU A 118 -11.90 13.98 -7.71
C LEU A 118 -10.64 14.77 -8.09
N GLY A 119 -10.76 16.09 -8.23
CA GLY A 119 -9.63 16.98 -8.54
C GLY A 119 -8.62 17.17 -7.41
N GLY A 120 -8.89 16.66 -6.22
CA GLY A 120 -8.04 16.75 -5.03
C GLY A 120 -8.84 16.97 -3.75
N ALA A 121 -8.12 17.35 -2.69
CA ALA A 121 -8.69 17.63 -1.37
C ALA A 121 -8.16 18.95 -0.80
N LEU A 122 -8.99 19.65 -0.02
CA LEU A 122 -8.57 20.80 0.78
C LEU A 122 -8.30 20.33 2.20
N VAL A 123 -7.04 20.46 2.66
CA VAL A 123 -6.62 19.91 3.94
C VAL A 123 -5.95 20.97 4.81
N PRO A 124 -6.49 21.32 5.98
CA PRO A 124 -5.91 22.33 6.85
C PRO A 124 -4.72 21.82 7.68
N VAL A 125 -4.58 20.49 7.80
CA VAL A 125 -3.55 19.87 8.66
C VAL A 125 -2.16 20.14 8.11
N GLY A 126 -1.30 20.71 8.95
CA GLY A 126 0.09 21.01 8.62
C GLY A 126 0.34 22.41 8.04
N VAL A 127 -0.70 23.20 7.78
CA VAL A 127 -0.55 24.61 7.39
C VAL A 127 0.18 25.38 8.50
N GLY A 128 1.17 26.22 8.12
CA GLY A 128 2.03 26.92 9.05
C GLY A 128 3.21 26.07 9.60
N ILE A 129 3.27 24.77 9.23
CA ILE A 129 4.37 23.88 9.59
C ILE A 129 4.99 23.28 8.31
N LEU A 130 4.20 22.58 7.52
CA LEU A 130 4.71 21.86 6.34
C LEU A 130 5.04 22.77 5.15
N ASP A 131 4.60 23.99 5.17
CA ASP A 131 4.87 25.04 4.18
C ASP A 131 6.07 25.93 4.56
N GLN A 132 6.64 25.76 5.75
CA GLN A 132 7.79 26.56 6.18
C GLN A 132 9.09 26.09 5.50
N PRO A 133 9.93 27.03 5.02
CA PRO A 133 11.25 26.68 4.47
C PRO A 133 12.12 25.93 5.48
N GLY A 134 12.78 24.87 5.04
CA GLY A 134 13.73 24.10 5.86
C GLY A 134 13.10 23.08 6.80
N MET A 135 11.79 23.05 6.98
CA MET A 135 11.13 22.05 7.84
C MET A 135 11.26 20.64 7.24
N PHE A 136 11.19 20.52 5.92
CA PHE A 136 11.45 19.29 5.18
C PHE A 136 12.41 19.59 4.03
N PRO A 137 13.73 19.64 4.29
CA PRO A 137 14.74 20.13 3.32
C PRO A 137 14.80 19.32 2.00
N LYS A 138 14.33 18.07 2.03
CA LYS A 138 14.27 17.21 0.83
C LYS A 138 12.96 17.33 0.06
N ARG A 139 12.10 18.23 0.43
CA ARG A 139 10.80 18.45 -0.18
C ARG A 139 10.88 19.37 -1.38
N GLY A 140 9.98 19.14 -2.36
CA GLY A 140 9.80 20.01 -3.53
C GLY A 140 9.22 21.39 -3.19
N ALA A 141 8.69 22.08 -4.22
CA ALA A 141 8.11 23.41 -4.08
C ALA A 141 6.99 23.46 -3.02
N PRO A 142 6.76 24.64 -2.40
CA PRO A 142 5.68 24.84 -1.45
C PRO A 142 4.34 24.43 -2.05
N LYS A 143 3.50 23.77 -1.25
CA LYS A 143 2.15 23.41 -1.67
C LYS A 143 1.27 24.66 -1.82
N PRO A 144 0.41 24.73 -2.84
CA PRO A 144 -0.56 25.80 -2.97
C PRO A 144 -1.55 25.76 -1.81
N THR A 145 -1.96 26.94 -1.35
CA THR A 145 -2.97 27.09 -0.30
C THR A 145 -4.20 27.82 -0.84
N LEU A 146 -5.35 27.56 -0.25
CA LEU A 146 -6.61 28.23 -0.50
C LEU A 146 -7.31 28.50 0.83
N THR A 147 -7.85 29.70 1.00
CA THR A 147 -8.66 30.04 2.17
C THR A 147 -10.14 29.92 1.82
N VAL A 148 -10.86 29.07 2.57
CA VAL A 148 -12.31 28.85 2.44
C VAL A 148 -12.93 29.10 3.80
N ASP A 149 -13.90 29.99 3.86
CA ASP A 149 -14.61 30.37 5.09
C ASP A 149 -13.68 30.71 6.27
N GLY A 150 -12.58 31.42 5.98
CA GLY A 150 -11.58 31.83 6.98
C GLY A 150 -10.58 30.72 7.37
N MET A 151 -10.72 29.51 6.84
CA MET A 151 -9.77 28.39 7.08
C MET A 151 -8.80 28.27 5.90
N THR A 152 -7.51 28.41 6.18
CA THR A 152 -6.46 28.16 5.18
C THR A 152 -6.18 26.67 5.07
N CYS A 153 -6.22 26.14 3.87
CA CYS A 153 -5.99 24.73 3.56
C CYS A 153 -4.91 24.60 2.49
N PHE A 154 -4.16 23.51 2.51
CA PHE A 154 -3.41 23.04 1.34
C PHE A 154 -4.38 22.53 0.26
N VAL A 155 -4.05 22.81 -0.99
CA VAL A 155 -4.68 22.15 -2.15
C VAL A 155 -3.87 20.91 -2.47
N GLU A 156 -4.38 19.74 -2.07
CA GLU A 156 -3.71 18.46 -2.26
C GLU A 156 -4.24 17.77 -3.52
N PRO A 157 -3.41 17.57 -4.56
CA PRO A 157 -3.85 16.84 -5.75
C PRO A 157 -4.12 15.37 -5.42
N PRO A 158 -4.95 14.67 -6.23
CA PRO A 158 -5.26 13.28 -6.03
C PRO A 158 -4.01 12.41 -6.17
N LEU A 159 -3.95 11.31 -5.44
CA LEU A 159 -2.86 10.34 -5.51
C LEU A 159 -3.35 9.08 -6.25
N ARG A 160 -2.70 8.75 -7.36
CA ARG A 160 -2.97 7.59 -8.19
C ARG A 160 -1.70 6.80 -8.45
N ALA A 161 -1.86 5.55 -8.88
CA ALA A 161 -0.76 4.65 -9.23
C ALA A 161 -1.03 3.92 -10.55
N ASP A 162 0.04 3.52 -11.22
CA ASP A 162 -0.06 2.66 -12.42
C ASP A 162 -0.51 1.25 -12.01
N VAL A 163 0.05 0.75 -10.89
CA VAL A 163 -0.33 -0.54 -10.31
C VAL A 163 -0.61 -0.39 -8.83
N SER A 164 -1.73 -0.93 -8.37
CA SER A 164 -2.05 -1.10 -6.95
C SER A 164 -2.03 -2.58 -6.58
N ILE A 165 -1.42 -2.92 -5.44
CA ILE A 165 -1.46 -4.27 -4.88
C ILE A 165 -2.05 -4.19 -3.48
N ILE A 166 -3.15 -4.90 -3.26
CA ILE A 166 -3.87 -4.93 -2.00
C ILE A 166 -3.96 -6.34 -1.42
N LYS A 167 -4.27 -6.43 -0.12
CA LYS A 167 -4.52 -7.69 0.57
C LYS A 167 -5.98 -7.79 0.97
N GLY A 168 -6.67 -8.83 0.49
CA GLY A 168 -7.98 -9.24 0.95
C GLY A 168 -7.91 -10.50 1.83
N TRP A 169 -9.04 -10.86 2.45
CA TRP A 169 -9.20 -12.16 3.08
C TRP A 169 -9.64 -13.20 2.06
N ARG A 170 -10.77 -12.97 1.38
CA ARG A 170 -11.27 -13.80 0.30
C ARG A 170 -11.56 -12.97 -0.93
N ALA A 171 -11.43 -13.56 -2.11
CA ALA A 171 -11.98 -13.00 -3.33
C ALA A 171 -12.65 -14.09 -4.15
N ASP A 172 -13.70 -13.72 -4.88
CA ASP A 172 -14.23 -14.63 -5.90
C ASP A 172 -13.44 -14.51 -7.20
N THR A 173 -13.66 -15.44 -8.12
CA THR A 173 -12.92 -15.49 -9.39
C THR A 173 -13.20 -14.29 -10.31
N PHE A 174 -14.24 -13.49 -10.03
CA PHE A 174 -14.53 -12.22 -10.71
C PHE A 174 -13.77 -11.05 -10.06
N GLY A 175 -13.28 -11.21 -8.83
CA GLY A 175 -12.52 -10.20 -8.10
C GLY A 175 -13.33 -9.41 -7.07
N ASN A 176 -14.52 -9.85 -6.67
CA ASN A 176 -15.17 -9.28 -5.49
C ASN A 176 -14.39 -9.67 -4.24
N VAL A 177 -14.01 -8.69 -3.42
CA VAL A 177 -13.11 -8.89 -2.27
C VAL A 177 -13.85 -8.72 -0.96
N GLU A 178 -13.66 -9.67 -0.05
CA GLU A 178 -14.03 -9.55 1.34
C GLU A 178 -12.78 -9.29 2.19
N PHE A 179 -12.84 -8.30 3.07
CA PHE A 179 -11.77 -7.98 4.01
C PHE A 179 -12.05 -8.55 5.40
N ARG A 180 -11.00 -8.74 6.19
CA ARG A 180 -11.08 -9.24 7.57
C ARG A 180 -10.08 -8.53 8.47
N GLY A 181 -10.54 -8.17 9.69
CA GLY A 181 -9.68 -7.58 10.72
C GLY A 181 -9.17 -6.19 10.34
N THR A 182 -7.97 -5.88 10.79
CA THR A 182 -7.33 -4.56 10.61
C THR A 182 -6.89 -4.25 9.18
N ALA A 183 -6.93 -5.22 8.27
CA ALA A 183 -6.60 -5.01 6.85
C ALA A 183 -7.68 -4.25 6.06
N LEU A 184 -8.74 -3.76 6.72
CA LEU A 184 -9.83 -2.99 6.10
C LEU A 184 -9.44 -1.57 5.68
N GLN A 185 -8.44 -0.98 6.38
CA GLN A 185 -8.09 0.42 6.17
C GLN A 185 -7.56 0.66 4.75
N ASN A 186 -8.08 1.66 4.09
CA ASN A 186 -7.64 2.19 2.79
C ASN A 186 -7.51 1.16 1.63
N GLN A 187 -7.67 -0.15 1.84
CA GLN A 187 -7.46 -1.18 0.82
C GLN A 187 -8.37 -0.95 -0.39
N ARG A 188 -9.65 -0.64 -0.16
CA ARG A 188 -10.60 -0.35 -1.24
C ARG A 188 -10.21 0.89 -2.02
N ASP A 189 -9.87 1.98 -1.34
CA ASP A 189 -9.52 3.24 -2.00
C ASP A 189 -8.20 3.10 -2.77
N ILE A 190 -7.24 2.35 -2.24
CA ILE A 190 -6.00 1.98 -2.94
C ILE A 190 -6.30 1.17 -4.21
N ALA A 191 -7.20 0.18 -4.12
CA ALA A 191 -7.62 -0.59 -5.29
C ALA A 191 -8.22 0.30 -6.39
N MET A 192 -9.07 1.25 -6.01
CA MET A 192 -9.75 2.16 -6.94
C MET A 192 -8.81 3.26 -7.49
N ALA A 193 -7.71 3.57 -6.80
CA ALA A 193 -6.74 4.57 -7.22
C ALA A 193 -5.67 4.02 -8.19
N GLY A 194 -5.60 2.72 -8.40
CA GLY A 194 -4.72 2.07 -9.37
C GLY A 194 -5.35 1.98 -10.75
N ASP A 195 -4.53 2.11 -11.80
CA ASP A 195 -4.97 1.83 -13.17
C ASP A 195 -5.04 0.31 -13.43
N TYR A 196 -4.17 -0.46 -12.78
CA TYR A 196 -4.22 -1.92 -12.72
C TYR A 196 -4.14 -2.38 -11.27
N THR A 197 -5.11 -3.17 -10.81
CA THR A 197 -5.19 -3.59 -9.41
C THR A 197 -5.08 -5.09 -9.26
N ILE A 198 -4.11 -5.52 -8.45
CA ILE A 198 -3.87 -6.89 -8.02
C ILE A 198 -4.38 -7.04 -6.59
N VAL A 199 -5.18 -8.07 -6.32
CA VAL A 199 -5.53 -8.46 -4.96
C VAL A 199 -4.93 -9.82 -4.63
N GLU A 200 -4.13 -9.87 -3.57
CA GLU A 200 -3.70 -11.12 -2.94
C GLU A 200 -4.68 -11.50 -1.83
N VAL A 201 -5.14 -12.74 -1.82
CA VAL A 201 -6.11 -13.23 -0.83
C VAL A 201 -5.65 -14.51 -0.15
N ASN A 202 -6.21 -14.78 1.04
CA ASN A 202 -5.96 -16.05 1.72
C ASN A 202 -6.77 -17.20 1.10
N GLU A 203 -7.91 -16.89 0.46
CA GLU A 203 -8.81 -17.89 -0.11
C GLU A 203 -9.48 -17.33 -1.37
N ILE A 204 -9.45 -18.10 -2.47
CA ILE A 204 -10.21 -17.83 -3.67
C ILE A 204 -11.47 -18.68 -3.65
N VAL A 205 -12.62 -18.06 -3.89
CA VAL A 205 -13.94 -18.72 -3.84
C VAL A 205 -14.70 -18.55 -5.16
N GLU A 206 -15.75 -19.33 -5.33
CA GLU A 206 -16.65 -19.19 -6.48
C GLU A 206 -17.49 -17.90 -6.41
N VAL A 207 -17.83 -17.35 -7.57
CA VAL A 207 -18.73 -16.20 -7.68
C VAL A 207 -20.08 -16.52 -7.01
N GLY A 208 -20.52 -15.60 -6.13
CA GLY A 208 -21.73 -15.76 -5.33
C GLY A 208 -21.52 -16.37 -3.95
N THR A 209 -20.30 -16.82 -3.61
CA THR A 209 -19.98 -17.30 -2.25
C THR A 209 -19.89 -16.13 -1.25
N ILE A 210 -19.41 -14.98 -1.68
CA ILE A 210 -19.33 -13.78 -0.83
C ILE A 210 -20.69 -13.08 -0.87
N PRO A 211 -21.38 -12.95 0.28
CA PRO A 211 -22.62 -12.20 0.35
C PRO A 211 -22.42 -10.75 -0.13
N PRO A 212 -23.36 -10.17 -0.91
CA PRO A 212 -23.21 -8.83 -1.46
C PRO A 212 -22.89 -7.75 -0.42
N GLU A 213 -23.46 -7.85 0.77
CA GLU A 213 -23.24 -6.92 1.89
C GLU A 213 -21.84 -7.04 2.52
N ARG A 214 -21.11 -8.11 2.22
CA ARG A 214 -19.73 -8.35 2.69
C ARG A 214 -18.66 -8.03 1.64
N VAL A 215 -19.08 -7.65 0.44
CA VAL A 215 -18.16 -7.20 -0.60
C VAL A 215 -17.59 -5.83 -0.21
N GLY A 216 -16.36 -5.84 0.28
CA GLY A 216 -15.64 -4.62 0.68
C GLY A 216 -15.04 -3.86 -0.51
N CYS A 217 -14.64 -4.58 -1.57
CA CYS A 217 -14.21 -3.99 -2.83
C CYS A 217 -14.87 -4.75 -3.99
N PRO A 218 -15.68 -4.08 -4.82
CA PRO A 218 -16.29 -4.70 -5.99
C PRO A 218 -15.27 -5.14 -7.04
N GLY A 219 -15.52 -6.30 -7.66
CA GLY A 219 -14.63 -6.90 -8.65
C GLY A 219 -14.33 -6.02 -9.86
N VAL A 220 -15.16 -5.03 -10.16
CA VAL A 220 -14.93 -4.08 -11.28
C VAL A 220 -13.66 -3.26 -11.11
N PHE A 221 -13.14 -3.12 -9.87
CA PHE A 221 -11.90 -2.42 -9.57
C PHE A 221 -10.68 -3.35 -9.48
N ILE A 222 -10.87 -4.66 -9.63
CA ILE A 222 -9.81 -5.66 -9.53
C ILE A 222 -9.52 -6.21 -10.94
N ASN A 223 -8.24 -6.22 -11.31
CA ASN A 223 -7.77 -6.76 -12.59
C ASN A 223 -7.22 -8.17 -12.45
N ALA A 224 -6.55 -8.46 -11.32
CA ALA A 224 -5.98 -9.78 -11.04
C ALA A 224 -6.26 -10.22 -9.60
N VAL A 225 -6.60 -11.49 -9.43
CA VAL A 225 -6.77 -12.18 -8.15
C VAL A 225 -5.67 -13.20 -8.00
N VAL A 226 -4.92 -13.12 -6.91
CA VAL A 226 -3.78 -13.99 -6.62
C VAL A 226 -4.03 -14.77 -5.34
N GLN A 227 -3.81 -16.08 -5.39
CA GLN A 227 -3.79 -16.91 -4.18
C GLN A 227 -2.50 -16.64 -3.42
N GLY A 228 -2.62 -16.07 -2.24
CA GLY A 228 -1.52 -15.88 -1.29
C GLY A 228 -1.47 -16.97 -0.24
N LEU A 229 -0.77 -16.69 0.87
CA LEU A 229 -0.70 -17.57 2.03
C LEU A 229 -2.10 -17.82 2.58
N SER A 230 -2.36 -19.05 3.03
CA SER A 230 -3.52 -19.36 3.86
C SER A 230 -3.50 -18.50 5.13
N LEU A 231 -4.63 -18.40 5.82
CA LEU A 231 -4.71 -17.62 7.06
C LEU A 231 -3.73 -18.14 8.14
N ASP A 232 -3.58 -19.46 8.23
CA ASP A 232 -2.68 -20.09 9.21
C ASP A 232 -1.20 -19.84 8.87
N GLU A 233 -0.82 -19.95 7.60
CA GLU A 233 0.53 -19.60 7.12
C GLU A 233 0.83 -18.12 7.34
N GLN A 234 -0.12 -17.25 7.06
CA GLN A 234 0.01 -15.82 7.33
C GLN A 234 0.21 -15.56 8.83
N HIS A 235 -0.58 -16.18 9.70
CA HIS A 235 -0.41 -16.09 11.16
C HIS A 235 0.97 -16.60 11.59
N ALA A 236 1.42 -17.72 11.05
CA ALA A 236 2.74 -18.28 11.33
C ALA A 236 3.87 -17.33 10.92
N LEU A 237 3.77 -16.69 9.75
CA LEU A 237 4.71 -15.70 9.25
C LEU A 237 4.86 -14.52 10.23
N TYR A 238 3.75 -13.92 10.64
CA TYR A 238 3.76 -12.78 11.59
C TYR A 238 4.24 -13.22 12.99
N LYS A 239 3.79 -14.39 13.48
CA LYS A 239 4.23 -14.93 14.76
C LYS A 239 5.74 -15.15 14.77
N HIS A 240 6.28 -15.77 13.72
CA HIS A 240 7.74 -15.98 13.58
C HIS A 240 8.48 -14.65 13.62
N HIS A 241 8.02 -13.65 12.86
CA HIS A 241 8.65 -12.33 12.83
C HIS A 241 8.62 -11.65 14.20
N TRP A 242 7.48 -11.62 14.89
CA TRP A 242 7.36 -11.05 16.23
C TRP A 242 8.20 -11.76 17.29
N THR A 243 8.32 -13.10 17.18
CA THR A 243 9.22 -13.89 18.05
C THR A 243 10.68 -13.52 17.80
N LYS A 244 11.10 -13.40 16.53
CA LYS A 244 12.45 -12.96 16.14
C LYS A 244 12.79 -11.57 16.71
N LEU A 245 11.83 -10.68 16.79
CA LEU A 245 11.99 -9.34 17.38
C LEU A 245 11.89 -9.33 18.91
N GLY A 246 11.73 -10.47 19.57
CA GLY A 246 11.56 -10.56 21.02
C GLY A 246 10.26 -9.96 21.54
N ARG A 247 9.24 -9.83 20.69
CA ARG A 247 7.92 -9.29 21.03
C ARG A 247 6.91 -10.36 21.43
N LEU A 248 7.20 -11.59 21.05
CA LEU A 248 6.47 -12.78 21.51
C LEU A 248 7.48 -13.77 22.11
N PRO A 249 7.08 -14.53 23.13
CA PRO A 249 7.94 -15.60 23.67
C PRO A 249 8.25 -16.63 22.56
N ALA A 250 9.45 -17.18 22.58
CA ALA A 250 9.73 -18.39 21.81
C ALA A 250 8.72 -19.47 22.21
N ALA A 251 8.27 -20.29 21.24
CA ALA A 251 7.45 -21.45 21.58
C ALA A 251 8.23 -22.27 22.61
N ALA A 252 7.64 -22.59 23.76
CA ALA A 252 8.21 -23.57 24.65
C ALA A 252 8.37 -24.86 23.84
N GLU A 253 9.57 -25.42 23.84
CA GLU A 253 9.80 -26.75 23.28
C GLU A 253 8.87 -27.70 24.02
N ALA A 254 7.89 -28.28 23.32
CA ALA A 254 6.91 -29.20 23.85
C ALA A 254 7.49 -30.63 23.87
#